data_3b41bad9d332349a967fcce11840fd91
#
_entry.id   3b41bad9d332349a967fcce11840fd91
#
_cell.length_a   1.000
_cell.length_b   1.000
_cell.length_c   1.000
_cell.angle_alpha   90.00
_cell.angle_beta   90.00
_cell.angle_gamma   90.00
#
_symmetry.space_group_name_H-M   'P 1'
#
loop_
_entity.id
_entity.type
_entity.pdbx_description
1 polymer ?
#
loop_
_entity_poly.entity_id
_entity_poly.type
_entity_poly.pdbx_seq_one_letter_code
_entity_poly.pdbx_strand_id
1 'polypeptide(L)'
;MKAISDVFERVARASCVIKLAHAFLSLALLAAPLSAQVPPDESWRTLETDHFRVTFPAELEAMGRRAAGIAEKAYDELSAEFIEAPGGMIDLLVTDHIDQSNGFAQVNPSNRITIFARPPVDDPGLGYIDDWMELVITHELVHIVHLDRADNVVGKVARGVFGRVTGPWPFFPGTGTPRWITEGIATWYESDLTEAGRVKGTFHEMVLRTAAIEGRFEDIGQASGGSPQWPTGTRPYAYGSLFFDHLLTKFGEDRMAAFVEAIAGQWVPYRLNAAGRDAFGVSLSREGELWGQELYEEGMSLDS
;
A
#
# COMPACT_ATOMS: atom_id res chain seq x y z
N MET A 1 -60.96 28.91 26.55
CA MET A 1 -59.70 28.51 27.19
C MET A 1 -59.49 26.98 27.21
N LYS A 2 -60.50 26.17 27.53
CA LYS A 2 -60.36 24.67 27.64
C LYS A 2 -59.99 24.01 26.29
N ALA A 3 -60.59 24.44 25.17
CA ALA A 3 -60.30 23.87 23.85
C ALA A 3 -58.86 24.11 23.34
N ILE A 4 -58.23 25.24 23.72
CA ILE A 4 -56.85 25.54 23.37
C ILE A 4 -55.87 24.67 24.17
N SER A 5 -56.16 24.42 25.47
CA SER A 5 -55.39 23.55 26.32
C SER A 5 -55.39 22.09 25.80
N ASP A 6 -56.54 21.59 25.33
CA ASP A 6 -56.67 20.22 24.80
C ASP A 6 -55.90 20.02 23.48
N VAL A 7 -55.80 21.06 22.66
CA VAL A 7 -55.00 21.04 21.41
C VAL A 7 -53.51 20.97 21.76
N PHE A 8 -53.05 21.80 22.70
CA PHE A 8 -51.63 21.78 23.14
C PHE A 8 -51.22 20.44 23.74
N GLU A 9 -52.09 19.83 24.56
CA GLU A 9 -51.77 18.49 25.11
C GLU A 9 -51.71 17.43 24.00
N ARG A 10 -52.61 17.44 23.02
CA ARG A 10 -52.56 16.50 21.88
C ARG A 10 -51.31 16.65 21.06
N VAL A 11 -50.89 17.91 20.76
CA VAL A 11 -49.62 18.16 20.03
C VAL A 11 -48.41 17.73 20.81
N ALA A 12 -48.37 17.96 22.12
CA ALA A 12 -47.28 17.52 22.99
C ALA A 12 -47.17 15.99 23.06
N ARG A 13 -48.32 15.28 23.17
CA ARG A 13 -48.36 13.81 23.14
C ARG A 13 -47.93 13.25 21.79
N ALA A 14 -48.37 13.83 20.68
CA ALA A 14 -47.94 13.43 19.33
C ALA A 14 -46.42 13.63 19.14
N SER A 15 -45.87 14.77 19.60
CA SER A 15 -44.43 15.04 19.55
C SER A 15 -43.62 14.03 20.38
N CYS A 16 -44.10 13.61 21.55
CA CYS A 16 -43.46 12.61 22.39
C CYS A 16 -43.46 11.23 21.73
N VAL A 17 -44.58 10.82 21.12
CA VAL A 17 -44.70 9.57 20.37
C VAL A 17 -43.76 9.54 19.17
N ILE A 18 -43.63 10.63 18.43
CA ILE A 18 -42.73 10.74 17.28
C ILE A 18 -41.28 10.63 17.74
N LYS A 19 -40.88 11.29 18.83
CA LYS A 19 -39.51 11.19 19.40
C LYS A 19 -39.20 9.78 19.87
N LEU A 20 -40.14 9.10 20.53
CA LEU A 20 -39.99 7.72 20.94
C LEU A 20 -39.87 6.78 19.73
N ALA A 21 -40.69 6.97 18.73
CA ALA A 21 -40.60 6.17 17.48
C ALA A 21 -39.26 6.36 16.77
N HIS A 22 -38.72 7.59 16.70
CA HIS A 22 -37.39 7.86 16.15
C HIS A 22 -36.26 7.22 16.99
N ALA A 23 -36.37 7.28 18.32
CA ALA A 23 -35.39 6.64 19.20
C ALA A 23 -35.42 5.10 19.06
N PHE A 24 -36.60 4.51 18.93
CA PHE A 24 -36.74 3.08 18.68
C PHE A 24 -36.23 2.66 17.30
N LEU A 25 -36.50 3.45 16.26
CA LEU A 25 -36.00 3.20 14.92
C LEU A 25 -34.46 3.32 14.85
N SER A 26 -33.90 4.32 15.53
CA SER A 26 -32.45 4.47 15.65
C SER A 26 -31.81 3.31 16.41
N LEU A 27 -32.45 2.82 17.48
CA LEU A 27 -31.97 1.66 18.24
C LEU A 27 -32.08 0.35 17.45
N ALA A 28 -33.15 0.20 16.65
CA ALA A 28 -33.34 -0.94 15.76
C ALA A 28 -32.32 -0.98 14.60
N LEU A 29 -31.93 0.20 14.09
CA LEU A 29 -30.87 0.31 13.08
C LEU A 29 -29.47 -0.02 13.67
N LEU A 30 -29.26 0.25 14.96
CA LEU A 30 -28.02 -0.13 15.67
C LEU A 30 -27.99 -1.62 16.06
N ALA A 31 -29.16 -2.29 16.10
CA ALA A 31 -29.29 -3.71 16.38
C ALA A 31 -29.33 -4.59 15.12
N ALA A 32 -29.06 -4.03 13.93
CA ALA A 32 -28.83 -4.86 12.74
C ALA A 32 -27.68 -5.82 13.03
N PRO A 33 -27.82 -7.13 12.76
CA PRO A 33 -26.73 -8.07 12.96
C PRO A 33 -25.55 -7.60 12.10
N LEU A 34 -24.48 -7.12 12.74
CA LEU A 34 -23.20 -6.96 12.12
C LEU A 34 -22.73 -8.38 11.80
N SER A 35 -22.91 -8.81 10.55
CA SER A 35 -22.25 -10.03 10.09
C SER A 35 -20.76 -9.78 10.22
N ALA A 36 -20.11 -10.49 11.13
CA ALA A 36 -18.65 -10.51 11.17
C ALA A 36 -18.16 -11.03 9.81
N GLN A 37 -17.18 -10.37 9.23
CA GLN A 37 -16.56 -10.82 7.98
C GLN A 37 -15.87 -12.19 8.16
N VAL A 38 -15.52 -12.51 9.38
CA VAL A 38 -14.92 -13.78 9.78
C VAL A 38 -15.90 -14.53 10.65
N PRO A 39 -16.17 -15.83 10.39
CA PRO A 39 -17.02 -16.66 11.22
C PRO A 39 -16.53 -16.66 12.68
N PRO A 40 -17.40 -16.46 13.67
CA PRO A 40 -16.98 -16.37 15.07
C PRO A 40 -16.46 -17.71 15.64
N ASP A 41 -16.71 -18.81 14.98
CA ASP A 41 -16.28 -20.18 15.32
C ASP A 41 -15.06 -20.64 14.50
N GLU A 42 -14.43 -19.74 13.73
CA GLU A 42 -13.24 -20.02 12.95
C GLU A 42 -12.08 -20.49 13.85
N SER A 43 -11.49 -21.62 13.49
CA SER A 43 -10.34 -22.17 14.20
C SER A 43 -9.04 -21.62 13.57
N TRP A 44 -8.30 -20.85 14.34
CA TRP A 44 -7.04 -20.25 13.93
C TRP A 44 -5.84 -21.06 14.40
N ARG A 45 -4.79 -21.08 13.59
CA ARG A 45 -3.47 -21.60 13.94
C ARG A 45 -2.42 -20.53 13.73
N THR A 46 -1.34 -20.63 14.51
CA THR A 46 -0.19 -19.74 14.41
C THR A 46 1.10 -20.58 14.29
N LEU A 47 1.96 -20.21 13.36
CA LEU A 47 3.29 -20.75 13.16
C LEU A 47 4.29 -19.61 13.37
N GLU A 48 5.32 -19.82 14.17
CA GLU A 48 6.42 -18.87 14.34
C GLU A 48 7.65 -19.36 13.58
N THR A 49 8.32 -18.44 12.90
CA THR A 49 9.61 -18.60 12.24
C THR A 49 10.61 -17.62 12.84
N ASP A 50 11.77 -17.43 12.25
CA ASP A 50 12.79 -16.52 12.81
C ASP A 50 12.34 -15.07 12.82
N HIS A 51 11.59 -14.63 11.77
CA HIS A 51 11.17 -13.24 11.62
C HIS A 51 9.65 -13.06 11.58
N PHE A 52 8.85 -14.12 11.42
CA PHE A 52 7.40 -14.01 11.22
C PHE A 52 6.59 -14.81 12.24
N ARG A 53 5.46 -14.22 12.61
CA ARG A 53 4.35 -14.94 13.25
C ARG A 53 3.20 -15.04 12.24
N VAL A 54 3.04 -16.23 11.65
CA VAL A 54 2.06 -16.48 10.58
C VAL A 54 0.80 -17.08 11.17
N THR A 55 -0.32 -16.35 11.04
CA THR A 55 -1.64 -16.78 11.53
C THR A 55 -2.57 -17.06 10.36
N PHE A 56 -3.28 -18.17 10.41
CA PHE A 56 -4.14 -18.64 9.32
C PHE A 56 -5.29 -19.50 9.87
N PRO A 57 -6.44 -19.60 9.15
CA PRO A 57 -7.48 -20.59 9.42
C PRO A 57 -6.92 -22.02 9.40
N ALA A 58 -7.38 -22.87 10.31
CA ALA A 58 -6.85 -24.24 10.38
C ALA A 58 -6.97 -25.03 9.07
N GLU A 59 -7.98 -24.71 8.26
CA GLU A 59 -8.19 -25.31 6.94
C GLU A 59 -7.14 -24.89 5.91
N LEU A 60 -6.49 -23.74 6.12
CA LEU A 60 -5.42 -23.20 5.24
C LEU A 60 -4.00 -23.53 5.72
N GLU A 61 -3.80 -24.59 6.53
CA GLU A 61 -2.49 -24.91 7.11
C GLU A 61 -1.39 -25.04 6.04
N ALA A 62 -1.67 -25.69 4.92
CA ALA A 62 -0.70 -25.83 3.83
C ALA A 62 -0.28 -24.48 3.24
N MET A 63 -1.25 -23.55 3.07
CA MET A 63 -0.98 -22.18 2.61
C MET A 63 -0.23 -21.36 3.67
N GLY A 64 -0.59 -21.47 4.95
CA GLY A 64 0.11 -20.80 6.02
C GLY A 64 1.58 -21.21 6.14
N ARG A 65 1.87 -22.50 6.01
CA ARG A 65 3.26 -23.02 5.98
C ARG A 65 4.03 -22.53 4.75
N ARG A 66 3.37 -22.48 3.60
CA ARG A 66 3.97 -21.95 2.37
C ARG A 66 4.23 -20.45 2.50
N ALA A 67 3.29 -19.69 3.00
CA ALA A 67 3.45 -18.26 3.25
C ALA A 67 4.63 -17.96 4.18
N ALA A 68 4.82 -18.77 5.23
CA ALA A 68 5.96 -18.67 6.14
C ALA A 68 7.31 -18.82 5.42
N GLY A 69 7.44 -19.84 4.57
CA GLY A 69 8.66 -20.05 3.78
C GLY A 69 8.94 -18.95 2.77
N ILE A 70 7.90 -18.45 2.09
CA ILE A 70 8.00 -17.33 1.16
C ILE A 70 8.42 -16.05 1.89
N ALA A 71 7.80 -15.78 3.04
CA ALA A 71 8.08 -14.56 3.81
C ALA A 71 9.53 -14.52 4.32
N GLU A 72 10.08 -15.64 4.81
CA GLU A 72 11.49 -15.72 5.22
C GLU A 72 12.44 -15.53 4.03
N LYS A 73 12.16 -16.19 2.89
CA LYS A 73 12.95 -15.99 1.67
C LYS A 73 12.96 -14.51 1.25
N ALA A 74 11.79 -13.89 1.14
CA ALA A 74 11.67 -12.48 0.75
C ALA A 74 12.35 -11.54 1.78
N TYR A 75 12.31 -11.86 3.06
CA TYR A 75 12.99 -11.09 4.10
C TYR A 75 14.51 -11.12 3.92
N ASP A 76 15.08 -12.27 3.66
CA ASP A 76 16.52 -12.45 3.42
C ASP A 76 16.97 -11.71 2.15
N GLU A 77 16.21 -11.85 1.05
CA GLU A 77 16.49 -11.20 -0.23
C GLU A 77 16.40 -9.67 -0.11
N LEU A 78 15.35 -9.13 0.48
CA LEU A 78 15.21 -7.68 0.70
C LEU A 78 16.28 -7.11 1.63
N SER A 79 16.68 -7.88 2.66
CA SER A 79 17.77 -7.46 3.56
C SER A 79 19.12 -7.42 2.86
N ALA A 80 19.33 -8.27 1.85
CA ALA A 80 20.57 -8.33 1.08
C ALA A 80 20.62 -7.30 -0.06
N GLU A 81 19.51 -7.07 -0.75
CA GLU A 81 19.46 -6.32 -2.01
C GLU A 81 18.88 -4.91 -1.88
N PHE A 82 18.10 -4.65 -0.83
CA PHE A 82 17.47 -3.36 -0.64
C PHE A 82 18.05 -2.63 0.57
N ILE A 83 17.44 -2.78 1.73
CA ILE A 83 17.90 -2.24 3.02
C ILE A 83 17.62 -3.25 4.12
N GLU A 84 18.40 -3.21 5.18
CA GLU A 84 18.20 -4.08 6.33
C GLU A 84 16.75 -4.05 6.82
N ALA A 85 16.10 -5.19 6.79
CA ALA A 85 14.73 -5.35 7.24
C ALA A 85 14.62 -5.19 8.77
N PRO A 86 13.45 -4.79 9.30
CA PRO A 86 13.29 -4.54 10.74
C PRO A 86 13.46 -5.83 11.56
N GLY A 87 14.36 -5.82 12.54
CA GLY A 87 14.72 -6.97 13.37
C GLY A 87 13.68 -7.43 14.39
N GLY A 88 12.44 -6.96 14.32
CA GLY A 88 11.34 -7.38 15.18
C GLY A 88 10.40 -8.36 14.49
N MET A 89 9.66 -9.16 15.27
CA MET A 89 8.66 -10.08 14.74
C MET A 89 7.61 -9.36 13.90
N ILE A 90 7.36 -9.85 12.69
CA ILE A 90 6.34 -9.37 11.75
C ILE A 90 5.14 -10.31 11.80
N ASP A 91 3.95 -9.78 12.08
CA ASP A 91 2.72 -10.57 12.05
C ASP A 91 2.22 -10.71 10.61
N LEU A 92 2.08 -11.93 10.12
CA LEU A 92 1.54 -12.25 8.80
C LEU A 92 0.21 -13.00 8.95
N LEU A 93 -0.88 -12.38 8.52
CA LEU A 93 -2.21 -12.99 8.50
C LEU A 93 -2.53 -13.48 7.08
N VAL A 94 -2.81 -14.75 6.94
CA VAL A 94 -3.35 -15.36 5.72
C VAL A 94 -4.84 -15.60 5.92
N THR A 95 -5.68 -15.11 5.02
CA THR A 95 -7.14 -15.27 5.11
C THR A 95 -7.78 -15.49 3.74
N ASP A 96 -8.95 -16.13 3.71
CA ASP A 96 -9.71 -16.41 2.49
C ASP A 96 -11.20 -16.03 2.65
N HIS A 97 -11.50 -15.08 3.53
CA HIS A 97 -12.89 -14.71 3.85
C HIS A 97 -13.52 -13.70 2.87
N ILE A 98 -12.77 -13.21 1.91
CA ILE A 98 -13.27 -12.29 0.89
C ILE A 98 -12.84 -12.70 -0.51
N ASP A 99 -13.70 -12.43 -1.48
CA ASP A 99 -13.49 -12.74 -2.90
C ASP A 99 -12.64 -11.67 -3.63
N GLN A 100 -11.71 -11.03 -2.92
CA GLN A 100 -10.80 -10.05 -3.49
C GLN A 100 -9.35 -10.54 -3.33
N SER A 101 -8.56 -10.31 -4.36
CA SER A 101 -7.12 -10.54 -4.32
C SER A 101 -6.44 -9.26 -3.89
N ASN A 102 -5.83 -9.25 -2.72
CA ASN A 102 -5.16 -8.07 -2.17
C ASN A 102 -4.20 -8.46 -1.05
N GLY A 103 -3.34 -7.51 -0.69
CA GLY A 103 -2.55 -7.52 0.52
C GLY A 103 -2.59 -6.15 1.19
N PHE A 104 -2.17 -6.10 2.45
CA PHE A 104 -2.04 -4.87 3.23
C PHE A 104 -0.86 -4.97 4.17
N ALA A 105 0.00 -3.97 4.14
CA ALA A 105 1.07 -3.79 5.10
C ALA A 105 0.78 -2.62 6.05
N GLN A 106 1.12 -2.79 7.31
CA GLN A 106 1.02 -1.77 8.35
C GLN A 106 2.27 -1.79 9.21
N VAL A 107 2.86 -0.63 9.44
CA VAL A 107 4.03 -0.46 10.31
C VAL A 107 3.67 0.04 11.71
N ASN A 108 2.45 0.44 11.95
CA ASN A 108 1.97 0.99 13.21
C ASN A 108 0.64 0.34 13.63
N PRO A 109 0.46 -0.09 14.90
CA PRO A 109 1.41 -0.02 16.03
C PRO A 109 2.51 -1.09 15.98
N SER A 110 2.39 -2.10 15.13
CA SER A 110 3.39 -3.16 14.89
C SER A 110 3.47 -3.46 13.39
N ASN A 111 4.56 -4.08 12.97
CA ASN A 111 4.73 -4.56 11.61
C ASN A 111 3.78 -5.72 11.34
N ARG A 112 2.84 -5.52 10.43
CA ARG A 112 1.82 -6.52 10.08
C ARG A 112 1.55 -6.54 8.59
N ILE A 113 1.39 -7.75 8.09
CA ILE A 113 0.98 -8.03 6.73
C ILE A 113 -0.30 -8.85 6.79
N THR A 114 -1.28 -8.51 5.98
CA THR A 114 -2.48 -9.34 5.76
C THR A 114 -2.56 -9.64 4.28
N ILE A 115 -2.69 -10.91 3.93
CA ILE A 115 -2.88 -11.34 2.55
C ILE A 115 -4.18 -12.14 2.38
N PHE A 116 -4.83 -11.94 1.25
CA PHE A 116 -5.94 -12.75 0.81
C PHE A 116 -5.40 -13.88 -0.07
N ALA A 117 -5.70 -15.11 0.32
CA ALA A 117 -5.14 -16.30 -0.28
C ALA A 117 -5.56 -16.50 -1.76
N ARG A 118 -6.70 -15.92 -2.14
CA ARG A 118 -7.25 -16.05 -3.49
C ARG A 118 -6.43 -15.26 -4.51
N PRO A 119 -5.93 -15.90 -5.60
CA PRO A 119 -5.23 -15.19 -6.65
C PRO A 119 -6.18 -14.28 -7.46
N PRO A 120 -5.65 -13.22 -8.10
CA PRO A 120 -6.45 -12.33 -8.92
C PRO A 120 -7.04 -13.03 -10.14
N VAL A 121 -8.29 -12.66 -10.46
CA VAL A 121 -9.01 -13.10 -11.64
C VAL A 121 -9.52 -11.86 -12.36
N ASP A 122 -9.24 -11.77 -13.65
CA ASP A 122 -9.71 -10.67 -14.52
C ASP A 122 -9.21 -9.26 -14.12
N ASP A 123 -8.06 -9.14 -13.46
CA ASP A 123 -7.40 -7.87 -13.21
C ASP A 123 -6.21 -7.68 -14.17
N PRO A 124 -6.33 -6.81 -15.21
CA PRO A 124 -5.24 -6.58 -16.15
C PRO A 124 -3.97 -6.00 -15.49
N GLY A 125 -4.12 -5.24 -14.39
CA GLY A 125 -3.01 -4.69 -13.63
C GLY A 125 -2.21 -5.75 -12.87
N LEU A 126 -2.81 -6.94 -12.65
CA LEU A 126 -2.19 -8.10 -12.00
C LEU A 126 -2.13 -9.31 -12.95
N GLY A 127 -2.16 -9.09 -14.25
CA GLY A 127 -2.22 -10.16 -15.26
C GLY A 127 -0.90 -10.89 -15.49
N TYR A 128 0.23 -10.35 -15.04
CA TYR A 128 1.55 -10.94 -15.21
C TYR A 128 2.12 -11.40 -13.87
N ILE A 129 1.60 -12.52 -13.40
CA ILE A 129 2.01 -13.19 -12.16
C ILE A 129 2.26 -14.67 -12.44
N ASP A 130 3.28 -15.22 -11.80
CA ASP A 130 3.56 -16.66 -11.76
C ASP A 130 2.94 -17.26 -10.48
N ASP A 131 3.28 -16.70 -9.35
CA ASP A 131 2.82 -17.09 -8.03
C ASP A 131 2.24 -15.90 -7.27
N TRP A 132 0.92 -15.91 -7.06
CA TRP A 132 0.23 -14.84 -6.34
C TRP A 132 0.76 -14.64 -4.92
N MET A 133 0.97 -15.73 -4.18
CA MET A 133 1.40 -15.64 -2.79
C MET A 133 2.81 -15.08 -2.67
N GLU A 134 3.73 -15.49 -3.53
CA GLU A 134 5.08 -14.96 -3.57
C GLU A 134 5.08 -13.48 -3.93
N LEU A 135 4.34 -13.09 -4.96
CA LEU A 135 4.22 -11.70 -5.39
C LEU A 135 3.66 -10.82 -4.29
N VAL A 136 2.51 -11.18 -3.71
CA VAL A 136 1.84 -10.31 -2.73
C VAL A 136 2.62 -10.23 -1.41
N ILE A 137 3.22 -11.32 -0.94
CA ILE A 137 4.04 -11.30 0.28
C ILE A 137 5.27 -10.42 0.08
N THR A 138 5.97 -10.58 -1.06
CA THR A 138 7.13 -9.75 -1.39
C THR A 138 6.73 -8.28 -1.45
N HIS A 139 5.67 -7.93 -2.16
CA HIS A 139 5.14 -6.57 -2.26
C HIS A 139 4.87 -5.94 -0.88
N GLU A 140 4.10 -6.64 -0.04
CA GLU A 140 3.73 -6.13 1.28
C GLU A 140 4.93 -6.07 2.24
N LEU A 141 5.89 -6.98 2.09
CA LEU A 141 7.11 -6.95 2.90
C LEU A 141 8.01 -5.76 2.50
N VAL A 142 8.07 -5.39 1.22
CA VAL A 142 8.74 -4.15 0.79
C VAL A 142 8.14 -2.94 1.49
N HIS A 143 6.82 -2.87 1.63
CA HIS A 143 6.19 -1.80 2.41
C HIS A 143 6.65 -1.78 3.88
N ILE A 144 6.74 -2.95 4.53
CA ILE A 144 7.26 -3.03 5.90
C ILE A 144 8.71 -2.50 5.97
N VAL A 145 9.58 -2.99 5.10
CA VAL A 145 11.01 -2.62 5.06
C VAL A 145 11.18 -1.12 4.80
N HIS A 146 10.48 -0.60 3.79
CA HIS A 146 10.53 0.81 3.40
C HIS A 146 9.91 1.74 4.45
N LEU A 147 8.66 1.45 4.87
CA LEU A 147 7.88 2.39 5.70
C LEU A 147 8.30 2.37 7.16
N ASP A 148 8.87 1.27 7.67
CA ASP A 148 9.41 1.21 9.03
C ASP A 148 10.76 1.91 9.16
N ARG A 149 11.44 2.20 8.06
CA ARG A 149 12.75 2.85 8.10
C ARG A 149 12.68 4.27 8.64
N ALA A 150 13.45 4.55 9.70
CA ALA A 150 13.63 5.89 10.25
C ALA A 150 15.09 6.06 10.66
N ASP A 151 15.87 6.79 9.89
CA ASP A 151 17.29 6.96 10.10
C ASP A 151 17.66 8.35 10.72
N ASN A 152 16.72 9.28 10.75
CA ASN A 152 16.98 10.58 11.39
C ASN A 152 17.04 10.48 12.93
N VAL A 153 17.92 11.29 13.54
CA VAL A 153 18.13 11.28 15.00
C VAL A 153 16.84 11.56 15.77
N VAL A 154 15.99 12.45 15.26
CA VAL A 154 14.72 12.81 15.90
C VAL A 154 13.79 11.61 15.93
N GLY A 155 13.67 10.87 14.82
CA GLY A 155 12.87 9.66 14.74
C GLY A 155 13.37 8.56 15.67
N LYS A 156 14.68 8.32 15.69
CA LYS A 156 15.31 7.33 16.59
C LYS A 156 15.05 7.65 18.07
N VAL A 157 15.27 8.90 18.48
CA VAL A 157 15.03 9.35 19.87
C VAL A 157 13.53 9.28 20.19
N ALA A 158 12.68 9.76 19.29
CA ALA A 158 11.23 9.75 19.50
C ALA A 158 10.68 8.33 19.63
N ARG A 159 11.10 7.39 18.78
CA ARG A 159 10.75 5.97 18.92
C ARG A 159 11.26 5.36 20.23
N GLY A 160 12.46 5.70 20.65
CA GLY A 160 13.03 5.23 21.93
C GLY A 160 12.27 5.73 23.16
N VAL A 161 11.74 6.95 23.14
CA VAL A 161 11.02 7.57 24.26
C VAL A 161 9.52 7.23 24.24
N PHE A 162 8.87 7.33 23.09
CA PHE A 162 7.41 7.25 22.95
C PHE A 162 6.93 5.93 22.33
N GLY A 163 7.84 5.06 21.92
CA GLY A 163 7.50 3.83 21.18
C GLY A 163 7.02 4.13 19.77
N ARG A 164 6.26 3.18 19.22
CA ARG A 164 5.70 3.25 17.85
C ARG A 164 4.35 3.97 17.90
N VAL A 165 4.36 5.27 17.73
CA VAL A 165 3.15 6.10 17.76
C VAL A 165 2.66 6.41 16.34
N THR A 166 1.38 6.76 16.23
CA THR A 166 0.76 7.10 14.94
C THR A 166 1.30 8.43 14.40
N GLY A 167 1.66 8.44 13.14
CA GLY A 167 2.05 9.64 12.42
C GLY A 167 3.30 9.43 11.55
N PRO A 168 3.39 10.12 10.41
CA PRO A 168 4.49 9.88 9.49
C PRO A 168 5.82 10.39 10.08
N TRP A 169 6.01 11.67 10.17
CA TRP A 169 7.24 12.26 10.66
C TRP A 169 7.14 12.62 12.16
N PRO A 170 8.15 12.40 12.97
CA PRO A 170 9.45 11.80 12.68
C PRO A 170 9.51 10.27 12.80
N PHE A 171 8.40 9.60 13.15
CA PHE A 171 8.39 8.18 13.51
C PHE A 171 8.49 7.24 12.31
N PHE A 172 7.74 7.55 11.25
CA PHE A 172 7.66 6.75 10.02
C PHE A 172 7.75 7.66 8.80
N PRO A 173 8.94 8.21 8.48
CA PRO A 173 9.10 9.20 7.41
C PRO A 173 8.58 8.73 6.05
N GLY A 174 8.77 7.45 5.72
CA GLY A 174 8.31 6.85 4.47
C GLY A 174 6.78 6.88 4.29
N THR A 175 6.01 6.80 5.38
CA THR A 175 4.52 6.81 5.29
C THR A 175 3.94 8.14 4.84
N GLY A 176 4.72 9.21 4.90
CA GLY A 176 4.34 10.54 4.40
C GLY A 176 4.66 10.76 2.92
N THR A 177 5.29 9.82 2.24
CA THR A 177 5.62 9.95 0.83
C THR A 177 4.39 9.74 -0.05
N PRO A 178 4.36 10.33 -1.26
CA PRO A 178 3.30 10.08 -2.23
C PRO A 178 3.16 8.60 -2.59
N ARG A 179 1.94 8.16 -2.90
CA ARG A 179 1.67 6.76 -3.22
C ARG A 179 2.49 6.22 -4.39
N TRP A 180 2.83 7.04 -5.39
CA TRP A 180 3.67 6.58 -6.49
C TRP A 180 5.08 6.15 -6.03
N ILE A 181 5.58 6.69 -4.92
CA ILE A 181 6.84 6.23 -4.31
C ILE A 181 6.61 4.91 -3.56
N THR A 182 5.62 4.86 -2.67
CA THR A 182 5.39 3.67 -1.84
C THR A 182 5.02 2.46 -2.68
N GLU A 183 4.06 2.63 -3.59
CA GLU A 183 3.62 1.55 -4.48
C GLU A 183 4.65 1.26 -5.58
N GLY A 184 5.33 2.30 -6.07
CA GLY A 184 6.35 2.15 -7.11
C GLY A 184 7.53 1.31 -6.65
N ILE A 185 8.06 1.56 -5.45
CA ILE A 185 9.14 0.77 -4.86
C ILE A 185 8.69 -0.69 -4.66
N ALA A 186 7.50 -0.90 -4.08
CA ALA A 186 6.99 -2.24 -3.83
C ALA A 186 6.75 -3.02 -5.14
N THR A 187 6.18 -2.36 -6.16
CA THR A 187 5.94 -2.96 -7.46
C THR A 187 7.23 -3.25 -8.24
N TRP A 188 8.25 -2.44 -8.04
CA TRP A 188 9.55 -2.69 -8.66
C TRP A 188 10.20 -3.93 -8.05
N TYR A 189 10.30 -4.00 -6.70
CA TYR A 189 10.89 -5.15 -6.02
C TYR A 189 10.10 -6.44 -6.16
N GLU A 190 8.75 -6.40 -6.21
CA GLU A 190 7.99 -7.60 -6.51
C GLU A 190 8.35 -8.19 -7.88
N SER A 191 8.72 -7.32 -8.83
CA SER A 191 9.13 -7.75 -10.16
C SER A 191 10.60 -8.20 -10.19
N ASP A 192 11.45 -7.55 -9.44
CA ASP A 192 12.88 -7.87 -9.39
C ASP A 192 13.13 -9.22 -8.70
N LEU A 193 12.51 -9.44 -7.55
CA LEU A 193 12.72 -10.62 -6.68
C LEU A 193 11.83 -11.82 -7.04
N THR A 194 10.91 -11.71 -7.99
CA THR A 194 10.10 -12.84 -8.47
C THR A 194 10.29 -13.09 -9.97
N GLU A 195 9.86 -14.24 -10.46
CA GLU A 195 9.96 -14.57 -11.89
C GLU A 195 9.01 -13.76 -12.78
N ALA A 196 8.02 -13.08 -12.17
CA ALA A 196 7.01 -12.28 -12.83
C ALA A 196 6.95 -10.86 -12.23
N GLY A 197 5.76 -10.27 -12.13
CA GLY A 197 5.55 -8.94 -11.56
C GLY A 197 5.19 -7.87 -12.60
N ARG A 198 4.67 -6.77 -12.10
CA ARG A 198 4.01 -5.75 -12.94
C ARG A 198 4.96 -4.95 -13.83
N VAL A 199 6.26 -4.84 -13.48
CA VAL A 199 7.27 -4.19 -14.33
C VAL A 199 7.63 -5.08 -15.53
N LYS A 200 7.66 -6.40 -15.34
CA LYS A 200 7.93 -7.37 -16.42
C LYS A 200 6.73 -7.55 -17.36
N GLY A 201 5.54 -7.13 -16.94
CA GLY A 201 4.31 -7.20 -17.74
C GLY A 201 4.14 -6.00 -18.65
N THR A 202 3.41 -6.18 -19.76
CA THR A 202 3.19 -5.13 -20.78
C THR A 202 2.07 -4.14 -20.43
N PHE A 203 1.27 -4.41 -19.40
CA PHE A 203 0.10 -3.59 -19.09
C PHE A 203 0.47 -2.19 -18.61
N HIS A 204 1.39 -2.06 -17.66
CA HIS A 204 1.85 -0.75 -17.15
C HIS A 204 2.57 0.05 -18.23
N GLU A 205 3.41 -0.61 -19.03
CA GLU A 205 4.06 0.01 -20.18
C GLU A 205 3.03 0.55 -21.19
N MET A 206 2.03 -0.24 -21.54
CA MET A 206 0.93 0.18 -22.43
C MET A 206 0.20 1.40 -21.86
N VAL A 207 -0.09 1.42 -20.56
CA VAL A 207 -0.76 2.55 -19.89
C VAL A 207 0.05 3.84 -20.06
N LEU A 208 1.35 3.81 -19.78
CA LEU A 208 2.19 5.00 -19.85
C LEU A 208 2.44 5.45 -21.29
N ARG A 209 2.72 4.53 -22.19
CA ARG A 209 2.90 4.83 -23.61
C ARG A 209 1.64 5.46 -24.22
N THR A 210 0.47 4.90 -23.93
CA THR A 210 -0.80 5.47 -24.38
C THR A 210 -1.01 6.87 -23.80
N ALA A 211 -0.73 7.08 -22.51
CA ALA A 211 -0.85 8.39 -21.89
C ALA A 211 0.09 9.42 -22.55
N ALA A 212 1.32 9.02 -22.89
CA ALA A 212 2.29 9.90 -23.55
C ALA A 212 1.85 10.27 -24.96
N ILE A 213 1.45 9.31 -25.80
CA ILE A 213 1.02 9.54 -27.20
C ILE A 213 -0.24 10.42 -27.23
N GLU A 214 -1.18 10.21 -26.33
CA GLU A 214 -2.43 10.96 -26.25
C GLU A 214 -2.26 12.36 -25.59
N GLY A 215 -1.05 12.75 -25.20
CA GLY A 215 -0.79 14.00 -24.50
C GLY A 215 -1.43 14.09 -23.12
N ARG A 216 -1.61 12.95 -22.46
CA ARG A 216 -2.21 12.79 -21.12
C ARG A 216 -1.22 12.30 -20.08
N PHE A 217 0.05 12.26 -20.43
CA PHE A 217 1.09 11.92 -19.48
C PHE A 217 1.15 12.99 -18.38
N GLU A 218 1.03 12.55 -17.13
CA GLU A 218 1.00 13.44 -15.98
C GLU A 218 2.40 13.63 -15.38
N ASP A 219 2.59 14.79 -14.76
CA ASP A 219 3.76 15.00 -13.89
C ASP A 219 3.83 13.91 -12.81
N ILE A 220 5.04 13.41 -12.55
CA ILE A 220 5.23 12.34 -11.56
C ILE A 220 4.71 12.73 -10.16
N GLY A 221 4.72 14.00 -9.82
CA GLY A 221 4.13 14.52 -8.58
C GLY A 221 2.62 14.33 -8.50
N GLN A 222 1.93 14.20 -9.62
CA GLN A 222 0.47 13.97 -9.71
C GLN A 222 0.11 12.49 -9.78
N ALA A 223 1.07 11.60 -9.99
CA ALA A 223 0.85 10.18 -10.18
C ALA A 223 0.23 9.45 -8.96
N SER A 224 0.23 10.05 -7.79
CA SER A 224 -0.42 9.51 -6.57
C SER A 224 -1.93 9.69 -6.51
N GLY A 225 -2.49 10.51 -7.39
CA GLY A 225 -3.86 10.97 -7.26
C GLY A 225 -4.91 9.88 -7.46
N GLY A 226 -5.94 9.90 -6.60
CA GLY A 226 -7.19 9.17 -6.79
C GLY A 226 -8.08 9.87 -7.83
N SER A 227 -7.59 10.04 -9.05
CA SER A 227 -8.36 10.63 -10.13
C SER A 227 -9.41 9.66 -10.65
N PRO A 228 -10.64 10.12 -10.98
CA PRO A 228 -11.61 9.32 -11.71
C PRO A 228 -11.25 9.14 -13.19
N GLN A 229 -10.24 9.89 -13.67
CA GLN A 229 -9.77 9.79 -15.05
C GLN A 229 -8.84 8.58 -15.21
N TRP A 230 -8.90 7.96 -16.39
CA TRP A 230 -8.00 6.88 -16.76
C TRP A 230 -6.53 7.30 -16.58
N PRO A 231 -5.65 6.43 -16.07
CA PRO A 231 -5.83 5.04 -15.68
C PRO A 231 -6.31 4.81 -14.23
N THR A 232 -6.91 5.79 -13.58
CA THR A 232 -7.51 5.71 -12.24
C THR A 232 -6.57 5.16 -11.15
N GLY A 233 -6.98 4.13 -10.43
CA GLY A 233 -6.23 3.52 -9.31
C GLY A 233 -4.92 2.84 -9.70
N THR A 234 -4.71 2.49 -10.96
CA THR A 234 -3.46 1.88 -11.45
C THR A 234 -2.30 2.88 -11.52
N ARG A 235 -2.60 4.18 -11.54
CA ARG A 235 -1.62 5.25 -11.73
C ARG A 235 -0.40 5.19 -10.78
N PRO A 236 -0.55 5.09 -9.45
CA PRO A 236 0.60 5.03 -8.56
C PRO A 236 1.54 3.85 -8.85
N TYR A 237 0.97 2.72 -9.22
CA TYR A 237 1.72 1.50 -9.55
C TYR A 237 2.47 1.65 -10.88
N ALA A 238 1.76 2.01 -11.96
CA ALA A 238 2.33 2.11 -13.28
C ALA A 238 3.40 3.21 -13.37
N TYR A 239 3.06 4.45 -12.96
CA TYR A 239 4.02 5.55 -12.98
C TYR A 239 5.17 5.31 -12.00
N GLY A 240 4.87 4.88 -10.77
CA GLY A 240 5.89 4.70 -9.75
C GLY A 240 6.90 3.62 -10.12
N SER A 241 6.44 2.42 -10.47
CA SER A 241 7.33 1.30 -10.75
C SER A 241 8.19 1.53 -11.99
N LEU A 242 7.60 1.99 -13.09
CA LEU A 242 8.35 2.23 -14.33
C LEU A 242 9.23 3.48 -14.26
N PHE A 243 8.88 4.46 -13.43
CA PHE A 243 9.79 5.57 -13.17
C PHE A 243 11.00 5.14 -12.35
N PHE A 244 10.83 4.29 -11.35
CA PHE A 244 11.96 3.70 -10.64
C PHE A 244 12.78 2.80 -11.55
N ASP A 245 12.16 2.00 -12.39
CA ASP A 245 12.86 1.19 -13.40
C ASP A 245 13.73 2.05 -14.33
N HIS A 246 13.18 3.16 -14.83
CA HIS A 246 13.93 4.16 -15.59
C HIS A 246 15.12 4.75 -14.79
N LEU A 247 14.87 5.16 -13.54
CA LEU A 247 15.92 5.73 -12.69
C LEU A 247 17.05 4.73 -12.41
N LEU A 248 16.69 3.49 -12.09
CA LEU A 248 17.66 2.44 -11.73
C LEU A 248 18.45 1.97 -12.95
N THR A 249 17.79 1.81 -14.10
CA THR A 249 18.47 1.53 -15.38
C THR A 249 19.48 2.62 -15.73
N LYS A 250 19.14 3.90 -15.49
CA LYS A 250 19.97 5.04 -15.87
C LYS A 250 21.08 5.34 -14.87
N PHE A 251 20.85 5.17 -13.57
CA PHE A 251 21.75 5.63 -12.51
C PHE A 251 22.35 4.49 -11.64
N GLY A 252 21.84 3.27 -11.75
CA GLY A 252 22.29 2.07 -11.01
C GLY A 252 21.26 1.55 -10.00
N GLU A 253 21.21 0.24 -9.86
CA GLU A 253 20.23 -0.48 -9.02
C GLU A 253 20.42 -0.19 -7.52
N ASP A 254 21.64 0.00 -7.05
CA ASP A 254 21.97 0.35 -5.67
C ASP A 254 21.38 1.70 -5.21
N ARG A 255 20.88 2.50 -6.13
CA ARG A 255 20.34 3.84 -5.85
C ARG A 255 18.99 3.83 -5.16
N MET A 256 18.21 2.73 -5.25
CA MET A 256 16.94 2.62 -4.53
C MET A 256 17.16 2.67 -3.03
N ALA A 257 18.10 1.89 -2.51
CA ALA A 257 18.46 1.93 -1.09
C ALA A 257 18.90 3.34 -0.65
N ALA A 258 19.78 3.97 -1.42
CA ALA A 258 20.23 5.33 -1.13
C ALA A 258 19.08 6.35 -1.12
N PHE A 259 18.08 6.20 -1.99
CA PHE A 259 16.90 7.06 -2.02
C PHE A 259 16.02 6.91 -0.77
N VAL A 260 15.76 5.69 -0.36
CA VAL A 260 14.96 5.41 0.85
C VAL A 260 15.69 5.92 2.10
N GLU A 261 16.99 5.70 2.21
CA GLU A 261 17.81 6.22 3.32
C GLU A 261 17.84 7.76 3.33
N ALA A 262 17.92 8.39 2.16
CA ALA A 262 17.84 9.85 2.05
C ALA A 262 16.50 10.39 2.57
N ILE A 263 15.37 9.71 2.31
CA ILE A 263 14.06 10.08 2.86
C ILE A 263 14.03 9.84 4.39
N ALA A 264 14.46 8.67 4.83
CA ALA A 264 14.44 8.27 6.24
C ALA A 264 15.32 9.17 7.13
N GLY A 265 16.42 9.71 6.58
CA GLY A 265 17.37 10.58 7.25
C GLY A 265 17.00 12.06 7.26
N GLN A 266 15.95 12.51 6.58
CA GLN A 266 15.63 13.95 6.46
C GLN A 266 15.28 14.61 7.80
N TRP A 267 15.85 15.79 8.02
CA TRP A 267 15.48 16.67 9.14
C TRP A 267 14.21 17.48 8.85
N VAL A 268 13.97 17.82 7.59
CA VAL A 268 12.76 18.49 7.12
C VAL A 268 12.03 17.49 6.22
N PRO A 269 10.79 17.09 6.58
CA PRO A 269 10.05 16.06 5.84
C PRO A 269 9.69 16.50 4.42
N TYR A 270 9.35 15.54 3.58
CA TYR A 270 8.76 15.71 2.25
C TYR A 270 9.67 16.41 1.21
N ARG A 271 10.97 16.42 1.41
CA ARG A 271 11.93 17.01 0.46
C ARG A 271 12.36 15.98 -0.60
N LEU A 272 11.40 15.48 -1.38
CA LEU A 272 11.59 14.37 -2.32
C LEU A 272 12.63 14.68 -3.41
N ASN A 273 12.59 15.90 -3.97
CA ASN A 273 13.59 16.32 -4.95
C ASN A 273 15.01 16.48 -4.35
N ALA A 274 15.13 16.69 -3.04
CA ALA A 274 16.43 16.63 -2.38
C ALA A 274 16.91 15.18 -2.26
N ALA A 275 16.06 14.27 -1.80
CA ALA A 275 16.38 12.86 -1.75
C ALA A 275 16.74 12.29 -3.14
N GLY A 276 16.03 12.73 -4.21
CA GLY A 276 16.38 12.38 -5.58
C GLY A 276 17.77 12.85 -5.99
N ARG A 277 18.15 14.09 -5.62
CA ARG A 277 19.51 14.59 -5.88
C ARG A 277 20.57 13.85 -5.07
N ASP A 278 20.26 13.51 -3.83
CA ASP A 278 21.21 12.80 -2.96
C ASP A 278 21.44 11.36 -3.47
N ALA A 279 20.40 10.68 -3.95
CA ALA A 279 20.49 9.30 -4.42
C ALA A 279 20.89 9.19 -5.91
N PHE A 280 20.20 9.89 -6.79
CA PHE A 280 20.35 9.76 -8.25
C PHE A 280 21.13 10.91 -8.89
N GLY A 281 21.44 11.97 -8.15
CA GLY A 281 22.08 13.17 -8.71
C GLY A 281 21.12 14.12 -9.45
N VAL A 282 19.82 13.80 -9.52
CA VAL A 282 18.82 14.54 -10.29
C VAL A 282 17.59 14.91 -9.47
N SER A 283 16.88 15.94 -9.91
CA SER A 283 15.55 16.25 -9.36
C SER A 283 14.51 15.30 -9.95
N LEU A 284 13.74 14.62 -9.11
CA LEU A 284 12.71 13.68 -9.57
C LEU A 284 11.68 14.35 -10.50
N SER A 285 11.25 15.57 -10.18
CA SER A 285 10.30 16.29 -11.04
C SER A 285 10.90 16.55 -12.42
N ARG A 286 12.16 16.98 -12.49
CA ARG A 286 12.81 17.25 -13.79
C ARG A 286 13.07 15.97 -14.58
N GLU A 287 13.51 14.93 -13.90
CA GLU A 287 13.74 13.64 -14.57
C GLU A 287 12.42 13.01 -15.04
N GLY A 288 11.33 13.16 -14.28
CA GLY A 288 10.00 12.72 -14.72
C GLY A 288 9.49 13.44 -15.96
N GLU A 289 9.78 14.74 -16.11
CA GLU A 289 9.47 15.47 -17.34
C GLU A 289 10.25 14.93 -18.54
N LEU A 290 11.55 14.67 -18.38
CA LEU A 290 12.40 14.10 -19.42
C LEU A 290 11.96 12.70 -19.82
N TRP A 291 11.68 11.87 -18.84
CA TRP A 291 11.16 10.53 -19.06
C TRP A 291 9.83 10.52 -19.82
N GLY A 292 8.90 11.44 -19.51
CA GLY A 292 7.66 11.58 -20.26
C GLY A 292 7.87 11.97 -21.72
N GLN A 293 8.91 12.77 -22.03
CA GLN A 293 9.32 13.10 -23.41
C GLN A 293 9.91 11.88 -24.11
N GLU A 294 10.78 11.11 -23.46
CA GLU A 294 11.34 9.86 -24.00
C GLU A 294 10.23 8.86 -24.36
N LEU A 295 9.27 8.64 -23.47
CA LEU A 295 8.12 7.76 -23.72
C LEU A 295 7.25 8.22 -24.90
N TYR A 296 7.08 9.52 -25.07
CA TYR A 296 6.37 10.07 -26.22
C TYR A 296 7.12 9.79 -27.53
N GLU A 297 8.43 10.05 -27.58
CA GLU A 297 9.25 9.83 -28.75
C GLU A 297 9.30 8.34 -29.14
N GLU A 298 9.46 7.46 -28.17
CA GLU A 298 9.41 6.01 -28.38
C GLU A 298 8.03 5.57 -28.90
N GLY A 299 6.95 6.04 -28.30
CA GLY A 299 5.59 5.71 -28.72
C GLY A 299 5.32 6.12 -30.16
N MET A 300 5.70 7.33 -30.53
CA MET A 300 5.54 7.84 -31.90
C MET A 300 6.38 7.07 -32.92
N SER A 301 7.54 6.55 -32.51
CA SER A 301 8.39 5.76 -33.40
C SER A 301 7.81 4.38 -33.74
N LEU A 302 7.00 3.82 -32.83
CA LEU A 302 6.34 2.53 -33.02
C LEU A 302 5.08 2.63 -33.89
N ASP A 303 4.50 3.82 -34.01
CA ASP A 303 3.26 4.10 -34.76
C ASP A 303 3.54 4.51 -36.22
N SER A 304 4.80 4.68 -36.59
CA SER A 304 5.28 5.09 -37.93
C SER A 304 5.74 3.88 -38.75
#